data_3d348d184d07e20c1aecd58880390356
#
_entry.id   3d348d184d07e20c1aecd58880390356
#
_cell.length_a   1.000
_cell.length_b   1.000
_cell.length_c   1.000
_cell.angle_alpha   90.00
_cell.angle_beta   90.00
_cell.angle_gamma   90.00
#
_symmetry.space_group_name_H-M   'P 1'
#
loop_
_entity.id
_entity.type
_entity.pdbx_description
1 polymer ?
#
loop_
_entity_poly.entity_id
_entity_poly.type
_entity_poly.pdbx_seq_one_letter_code
_entity_poly.pdbx_strand_id
1 'polypeptide(L)'
;MWGDTRANETSGEPAPETPAEPAGKTAETTGEAAGAGTAAPGEVTSKPGEIPPRGTEAQSGSLTETRGDVALKAAESWLGTPYTWGGGVAGGPSKGVGRGAARVGFDCSGLVMAAWGRAGVELGHYTGTQFRQGRRVALSDVRPGDLMFFGGGAGAPTHVGMYAGDRMMIHAPKTGDVVKKVNVLDSRHYMTTFRGAVRPG
;
A
#
# COMPACT_ATOMS: atom_id res chain seq x y z
N MET A 1 -1.27 61.93 -3.94
CA MET A 1 -1.95 60.79 -4.61
C MET A 1 -0.95 59.66 -4.62
N TRP A 2 -1.12 58.69 -3.75
CA TRP A 2 -0.25 57.53 -3.61
C TRP A 2 -1.01 56.33 -4.15
N GLY A 3 -0.50 55.69 -5.19
CA GLY A 3 -1.04 54.48 -5.79
C GLY A 3 -0.32 53.28 -5.21
N ASP A 4 -1.04 52.48 -4.45
CA ASP A 4 -0.59 51.22 -3.87
C ASP A 4 -0.84 50.11 -4.91
N THR A 5 0.22 49.57 -5.49
CA THR A 5 0.16 48.41 -6.39
C THR A 5 0.54 47.18 -5.58
N ARG A 6 -0.46 46.48 -5.05
CA ARG A 6 -0.26 45.12 -4.47
C ARG A 6 0.03 44.12 -5.56
N ALA A 7 1.23 43.63 -5.63
CA ALA A 7 1.57 42.45 -6.39
C ALA A 7 0.92 41.22 -5.75
N ASN A 8 0.11 40.53 -6.55
CA ASN A 8 -0.51 39.24 -6.21
C ASN A 8 0.52 38.14 -6.45
N GLU A 9 1.24 37.72 -5.43
CA GLU A 9 2.12 36.56 -5.48
C GLU A 9 1.26 35.30 -5.40
N THR A 10 0.94 34.74 -6.55
CA THR A 10 0.46 33.36 -6.66
C THR A 10 1.62 32.40 -6.41
N SER A 11 1.75 31.92 -5.19
CA SER A 11 2.62 30.79 -4.86
C SER A 11 2.09 29.54 -5.51
N GLY A 12 2.61 29.25 -6.71
CA GLY A 12 2.42 27.99 -7.41
C GLY A 12 3.05 26.85 -6.62
N GLU A 13 2.21 25.97 -6.09
CA GLU A 13 2.63 24.73 -5.46
C GLU A 13 3.26 23.83 -6.53
N PRO A 14 4.53 23.37 -6.39
CA PRO A 14 5.14 22.50 -7.38
C PRO A 14 4.42 21.14 -7.40
N ALA A 15 4.04 20.69 -8.60
CA ALA A 15 3.47 19.38 -8.83
C ALA A 15 4.35 18.27 -8.24
N PRO A 16 3.76 17.15 -7.75
CA PRO A 16 4.53 16.02 -7.25
C PRO A 16 5.33 15.39 -8.39
N GLU A 17 6.65 15.42 -8.26
CA GLU A 17 7.56 14.83 -9.24
C GLU A 17 7.49 13.31 -9.21
N THR A 18 7.24 12.72 -10.37
CA THR A 18 7.20 11.28 -10.61
C THR A 18 8.62 10.70 -10.54
N PRO A 19 8.86 9.55 -9.85
CA PRO A 19 10.13 8.85 -9.93
C PRO A 19 10.38 8.35 -11.36
N ALA A 20 11.56 8.62 -11.91
CA ALA A 20 12.02 7.96 -13.13
C ALA A 20 12.30 6.49 -12.81
N GLU A 21 11.83 5.61 -13.66
CA GLU A 21 12.02 4.16 -13.61
C GLU A 21 13.52 3.81 -13.65
N PRO A 22 14.07 2.96 -12.74
CA PRO A 22 15.40 2.40 -12.95
C PRO A 22 15.31 1.36 -14.08
N ALA A 23 16.12 1.54 -15.12
CA ALA A 23 16.24 0.63 -16.26
C ALA A 23 16.47 -0.82 -15.80
N GLY A 24 15.58 -1.72 -16.22
CA GLY A 24 15.62 -3.14 -15.92
C GLY A 24 16.87 -3.81 -16.44
N LYS A 25 17.51 -4.61 -15.60
CA LYS A 25 18.41 -5.67 -16.05
C LYS A 25 17.61 -6.94 -16.22
N THR A 26 17.49 -7.39 -17.47
CA THR A 26 17.02 -8.70 -17.87
C THR A 26 18.00 -9.77 -17.36
N ALA A 27 17.50 -10.74 -16.60
CA ALA A 27 18.17 -12.01 -16.38
C ALA A 27 17.30 -13.09 -17.01
N GLU A 28 17.75 -13.61 -18.17
CA GLU A 28 17.32 -14.89 -18.72
C GLU A 28 17.84 -16.00 -17.82
N THR A 29 16.97 -16.96 -17.50
CA THR A 29 17.42 -18.30 -17.12
C THR A 29 16.45 -19.32 -17.70
N THR A 30 16.94 -20.03 -18.69
CA THR A 30 16.43 -21.26 -19.31
C THR A 30 16.60 -22.47 -18.37
N GLY A 31 15.64 -23.41 -18.39
CA GLY A 31 15.75 -24.73 -17.75
C GLY A 31 14.38 -25.40 -17.69
N GLU A 32 14.00 -26.04 -18.64
CA GLU A 32 13.85 -27.42 -19.12
C GLU A 32 13.35 -28.47 -18.11
N ALA A 33 12.17 -28.96 -18.45
CA ALA A 33 11.67 -30.33 -18.69
C ALA A 33 11.33 -31.29 -17.54
N ALA A 34 10.07 -31.74 -17.67
CA ALA A 34 9.55 -33.12 -17.68
C ALA A 34 9.48 -33.94 -16.38
N GLY A 35 8.26 -34.44 -16.12
CA GLY A 35 8.00 -35.54 -15.19
C GLY A 35 6.51 -35.87 -15.11
N ALA A 36 6.02 -36.69 -16.05
CA ALA A 36 4.68 -37.29 -16.01
C ALA A 36 4.59 -38.36 -14.91
N GLY A 37 3.49 -38.39 -14.17
CA GLY A 37 3.16 -39.47 -13.24
C GLY A 37 1.65 -39.60 -13.07
N THR A 38 1.08 -40.50 -13.86
CA THR A 38 -0.29 -41.03 -13.78
C THR A 38 -0.47 -41.93 -12.57
N ALA A 39 -1.55 -41.78 -11.80
CA ALA A 39 -2.18 -42.89 -11.09
C ALA A 39 -3.67 -42.56 -10.83
N ALA A 40 -4.52 -43.49 -11.24
CA ALA A 40 -5.95 -43.48 -11.21
C ALA A 40 -6.53 -44.06 -9.90
N PRO A 41 -7.88 -44.26 -9.76
CA PRO A 41 -8.64 -43.81 -8.62
C PRO A 41 -8.98 -44.92 -7.62
N GLY A 42 -9.11 -44.56 -6.35
CA GLY A 42 -9.63 -45.41 -5.27
C GLY A 42 -11.02 -45.00 -4.87
N GLU A 43 -11.99 -45.85 -5.17
CA GLU A 43 -13.36 -45.84 -4.78
C GLU A 43 -13.47 -46.12 -3.27
N VAL A 44 -14.19 -45.31 -2.49
CA VAL A 44 -14.59 -45.64 -1.13
C VAL A 44 -16.05 -45.31 -0.92
N THR A 45 -16.79 -46.38 -0.68
CA THR A 45 -18.21 -46.49 -0.43
C THR A 45 -18.71 -45.68 0.78
N SER A 46 -19.85 -45.06 0.54
CA SER A 46 -20.64 -44.34 1.55
C SER A 46 -21.32 -45.31 2.56
N LYS A 47 -21.30 -44.92 3.85
CA LYS A 47 -22.28 -45.37 4.85
C LYS A 47 -23.01 -44.15 5.41
N PRO A 48 -24.35 -44.20 5.51
CA PRO A 48 -25.16 -43.14 6.09
C PRO A 48 -25.37 -43.36 7.60
N GLY A 49 -25.34 -42.29 8.37
CA GLY A 49 -25.95 -42.26 9.69
C GLY A 49 -25.03 -41.75 10.78
N GLU A 50 -25.16 -40.52 11.14
CA GLU A 50 -25.34 -40.03 12.51
C GLU A 50 -25.20 -38.50 12.54
N ILE A 51 -26.28 -37.83 12.90
CA ILE A 51 -26.31 -36.39 13.10
C ILE A 51 -25.93 -36.17 14.56
N PRO A 52 -24.77 -35.52 14.87
CA PRO A 52 -24.48 -35.10 16.24
C PRO A 52 -25.32 -33.87 16.61
N PRO A 53 -25.68 -33.69 17.90
CA PRO A 53 -26.56 -32.60 18.35
C PRO A 53 -25.89 -31.24 18.15
N ARG A 54 -26.73 -30.25 17.76
CA ARG A 54 -26.35 -28.83 17.75
C ARG A 54 -25.89 -28.40 19.15
N GLY A 55 -24.62 -28.46 19.37
CA GLY A 55 -23.98 -27.68 20.43
C GLY A 55 -23.94 -26.23 20.01
N THR A 56 -24.64 -25.38 20.74
CA THR A 56 -24.43 -23.93 20.72
C THR A 56 -23.08 -23.64 21.32
N GLU A 57 -22.02 -23.77 20.51
CA GLU A 57 -20.74 -23.20 20.85
C GLU A 57 -20.82 -21.71 20.55
N ALA A 58 -20.94 -20.93 21.63
CA ALA A 58 -20.61 -19.53 21.62
C ALA A 58 -19.16 -19.40 21.11
N GLN A 59 -19.00 -19.10 19.84
CA GLN A 59 -17.69 -18.74 19.28
C GLN A 59 -17.25 -17.45 19.95
N SER A 60 -16.49 -17.60 21.04
CA SER A 60 -15.58 -16.57 21.51
C SER A 60 -14.60 -16.33 20.36
N GLY A 61 -14.95 -15.40 19.47
CA GLY A 61 -14.15 -15.04 18.33
C GLY A 61 -12.87 -14.39 18.82
N SER A 62 -11.82 -15.16 18.99
CA SER A 62 -10.46 -14.65 18.92
C SER A 62 -10.35 -13.97 17.55
N LEU A 63 -10.33 -12.63 17.56
CA LEU A 63 -10.14 -11.83 16.35
C LEU A 63 -8.74 -12.17 15.83
N THR A 64 -8.69 -13.11 14.87
CA THR A 64 -7.44 -13.47 14.22
C THR A 64 -6.96 -12.21 13.49
N GLU A 65 -5.83 -11.68 13.93
CA GLU A 65 -5.19 -10.50 13.33
C GLU A 65 -4.93 -10.78 11.85
N THR A 66 -5.46 -9.92 10.98
CA THR A 66 -5.25 -10.06 9.55
C THR A 66 -3.88 -9.51 9.14
N ARG A 67 -3.37 -9.89 7.96
CA ARG A 67 -2.16 -9.27 7.40
C ARG A 67 -2.31 -7.74 7.25
N GLY A 68 -3.51 -7.28 6.92
CA GLY A 68 -3.82 -5.84 6.87
C GLY A 68 -3.64 -5.15 8.21
N ASP A 69 -4.06 -5.79 9.31
CA ASP A 69 -3.89 -5.25 10.67
C ASP A 69 -2.42 -5.20 11.07
N VAL A 70 -1.64 -6.23 10.74
CA VAL A 70 -0.18 -6.25 10.96
C VAL A 70 0.50 -5.14 10.18
N ALA A 71 0.16 -4.96 8.90
CA ALA A 71 0.70 -3.89 8.07
C ALA A 71 0.32 -2.51 8.62
N LEU A 72 -0.93 -2.32 9.04
CA LEU A 72 -1.39 -1.06 9.62
C LEU A 72 -0.64 -0.73 10.91
N LYS A 73 -0.49 -1.67 11.84
CA LYS A 73 0.29 -1.48 13.07
C LYS A 73 1.73 -1.08 12.79
N ALA A 74 2.34 -1.69 11.77
CA ALA A 74 3.68 -1.30 11.34
C ALA A 74 3.71 0.14 10.84
N ALA A 75 2.78 0.55 9.97
CA ALA A 75 2.69 1.93 9.48
C ALA A 75 2.44 2.93 10.62
N GLU A 76 1.58 2.60 11.58
CA GLU A 76 1.31 3.43 12.76
C GLU A 76 2.55 3.63 13.64
N SER A 77 3.40 2.60 13.78
CA SER A 77 4.64 2.69 14.55
C SER A 77 5.66 3.67 13.95
N TRP A 78 5.49 4.07 12.69
CA TRP A 78 6.36 5.01 11.97
C TRP A 78 5.78 6.41 11.82
N LEU A 79 4.66 6.72 12.48
CA LEU A 79 4.14 8.10 12.51
C LEU A 79 5.22 9.06 13.03
N GLY A 80 5.34 10.22 12.37
CA GLY A 80 6.39 11.20 12.66
C GLY A 80 7.74 10.96 11.97
N THR A 81 7.95 9.80 11.32
CA THR A 81 9.17 9.54 10.54
C THR A 81 9.25 10.50 9.34
N PRO A 82 10.40 11.13 9.08
CA PRO A 82 10.55 12.07 7.97
C PRO A 82 10.22 11.47 6.60
N TYR A 83 9.64 12.28 5.73
CA TYR A 83 9.60 11.96 4.31
C TYR A 83 11.02 11.99 3.71
N THR A 84 11.35 10.96 2.93
CA THR A 84 12.64 10.87 2.24
C THR A 84 12.43 10.27 0.86
N TRP A 85 12.80 11.00 -0.19
CA TRP A 85 12.66 10.54 -1.58
C TRP A 85 13.41 9.23 -1.83
N GLY A 86 12.69 8.18 -2.29
CA GLY A 86 13.23 6.85 -2.48
C GLY A 86 13.62 6.14 -1.18
N GLY A 87 13.12 6.60 -0.03
CA GLY A 87 13.35 5.98 1.27
C GLY A 87 12.34 4.89 1.60
N GLY A 88 12.79 3.91 2.37
CA GLY A 88 12.04 2.72 2.78
C GLY A 88 12.62 1.45 2.17
N VAL A 89 12.74 0.42 3.00
CA VAL A 89 13.09 -0.96 2.62
C VAL A 89 12.12 -1.91 3.33
N ALA A 90 12.08 -3.19 2.97
CA ALA A 90 11.15 -4.17 3.57
C ALA A 90 11.18 -4.21 5.10
N GLY A 91 12.29 -3.83 5.73
CA GLY A 91 12.45 -3.80 7.20
C GLY A 91 12.03 -2.51 7.89
N GLY A 92 11.86 -1.39 7.17
CA GLY A 92 11.55 -0.10 7.77
C GLY A 92 12.14 1.10 7.03
N PRO A 93 12.34 2.26 7.71
CA PRO A 93 12.86 3.46 7.11
C PRO A 93 14.32 3.29 6.67
N SER A 94 14.70 3.90 5.55
CA SER A 94 16.06 3.85 5.03
C SER A 94 16.51 5.21 4.51
N LYS A 95 17.80 5.32 4.18
CA LYS A 95 18.27 6.43 3.37
C LYS A 95 17.59 6.39 2.02
N GLY A 96 17.21 7.55 1.53
CA GLY A 96 16.63 7.69 0.20
C GLY A 96 17.69 7.65 -0.90
N VAL A 97 17.27 8.06 -2.10
CA VAL A 97 18.13 8.18 -3.28
C VAL A 97 18.21 9.63 -3.75
N GLY A 98 19.25 9.98 -4.50
CA GLY A 98 19.43 11.34 -5.03
C GLY A 98 19.32 12.40 -3.93
N ARG A 99 18.33 13.29 -4.03
CA ARG A 99 18.06 14.34 -3.03
C ARG A 99 17.63 13.81 -1.65
N GLY A 100 17.23 12.55 -1.55
CA GLY A 100 16.90 11.86 -0.29
C GLY A 100 18.06 11.15 0.38
N ALA A 101 19.23 11.05 -0.26
CA ALA A 101 20.35 10.20 0.19
C ALA A 101 20.95 10.60 1.56
N ALA A 102 20.80 11.85 1.98
CA ALA A 102 21.31 12.33 3.26
C ALA A 102 20.37 12.06 4.46
N ARG A 103 19.15 11.59 4.23
CA ARG A 103 18.12 11.50 5.27
C ARG A 103 17.52 10.09 5.32
N VAL A 104 17.26 9.60 6.52
CA VAL A 104 16.53 8.33 6.74
C VAL A 104 15.05 8.63 6.88
N GLY A 105 14.20 7.87 6.19
CA GLY A 105 12.76 8.02 6.23
C GLY A 105 12.05 7.14 5.21
N PHE A 106 10.88 7.57 4.78
CA PHE A 106 10.06 6.91 3.78
C PHE A 106 9.62 7.87 2.68
N ASP A 107 9.51 7.39 1.45
CA ASP A 107 8.54 7.97 0.52
C ASP A 107 7.20 7.22 0.62
N CYS A 108 6.20 7.64 -0.18
CA CYS A 108 4.86 7.09 -0.09
C CYS A 108 4.81 5.59 -0.37
N SER A 109 5.51 5.11 -1.40
CA SER A 109 5.57 3.71 -1.81
C SER A 109 6.47 2.89 -0.87
N GLY A 110 7.57 3.45 -0.39
CA GLY A 110 8.47 2.81 0.57
C GLY A 110 7.81 2.54 1.92
N LEU A 111 6.96 3.46 2.40
CA LEU A 111 6.19 3.27 3.63
C LEU A 111 5.28 2.04 3.53
N VAL A 112 4.45 1.97 2.49
CA VAL A 112 3.48 0.86 2.37
C VAL A 112 4.17 -0.46 2.02
N MET A 113 5.28 -0.42 1.25
CA MET A 113 6.13 -1.59 1.00
C MET A 113 6.71 -2.15 2.32
N ALA A 114 7.29 -1.29 3.16
CA ALA A 114 7.84 -1.71 4.44
C ALA A 114 6.76 -2.27 5.37
N ALA A 115 5.60 -1.64 5.41
CA ALA A 115 4.48 -2.06 6.26
C ALA A 115 3.94 -3.43 5.86
N TRP A 116 3.70 -3.67 4.58
CA TRP A 116 3.27 -4.97 4.09
C TRP A 116 4.38 -6.03 4.16
N GLY A 117 5.64 -5.64 4.05
CA GLY A 117 6.78 -6.51 4.32
C GLY A 117 6.77 -7.09 5.74
N ARG A 118 6.32 -6.31 6.76
CA ARG A 118 6.10 -6.81 8.13
C ARG A 118 4.98 -7.84 8.22
N ALA A 119 4.01 -7.76 7.32
CA ALA A 119 2.92 -8.74 7.20
C ALA A 119 3.28 -9.96 6.31
N GLY A 120 4.53 -10.06 5.85
CA GLY A 120 5.01 -11.13 4.98
C GLY A 120 4.54 -11.03 3.53
N VAL A 121 4.20 -9.83 3.05
CA VAL A 121 3.81 -9.58 1.65
C VAL A 121 4.80 -8.63 1.00
N GLU A 122 5.44 -9.09 -0.08
CA GLU A 122 6.40 -8.30 -0.83
C GLU A 122 5.69 -7.37 -1.83
N LEU A 123 6.01 -6.09 -1.75
CA LEU A 123 5.56 -5.07 -2.69
C LEU A 123 6.77 -4.41 -3.37
N GLY A 124 6.61 -4.05 -4.64
CA GLY A 124 7.61 -3.22 -5.33
C GLY A 124 7.69 -1.81 -4.76
N HIS A 125 8.86 -1.17 -4.87
CA HIS A 125 9.09 0.21 -4.39
C HIS A 125 8.70 1.24 -5.48
N TYR A 126 7.51 1.09 -6.08
CA TYR A 126 6.96 2.02 -7.06
C TYR A 126 5.43 1.97 -7.06
N THR A 127 4.79 3.12 -6.96
CA THR A 127 3.31 3.22 -6.90
C THR A 127 2.60 2.54 -8.06
N GLY A 128 3.13 2.67 -9.28
CA GLY A 128 2.56 2.04 -10.45
C GLY A 128 2.61 0.51 -10.41
N THR A 129 3.66 -0.08 -9.83
CA THR A 129 3.75 -1.53 -9.60
C THR A 129 2.78 -1.95 -8.51
N GLN A 130 2.78 -1.27 -7.36
CA GLN A 130 1.88 -1.55 -6.23
C GLN A 130 0.41 -1.48 -6.63
N PHE A 131 0.05 -0.56 -7.53
CA PHE A 131 -1.31 -0.43 -8.06
C PHE A 131 -1.78 -1.67 -8.83
N ARG A 132 -0.87 -2.53 -9.27
CA ARG A 132 -1.14 -3.81 -9.95
C ARG A 132 -0.90 -5.04 -9.06
N GLN A 133 -0.34 -4.87 -7.86
CA GLN A 133 -0.05 -5.95 -6.92
C GLN A 133 -1.19 -6.11 -5.91
N GLY A 134 -2.02 -7.12 -6.09
CA GLY A 134 -3.14 -7.43 -5.21
C GLY A 134 -4.51 -7.33 -5.88
N ARG A 135 -5.56 -7.51 -5.10
CA ARG A 135 -6.95 -7.49 -5.54
C ARG A 135 -7.52 -6.07 -5.51
N ARG A 136 -8.17 -5.65 -6.58
CA ARG A 136 -8.93 -4.38 -6.60
C ARG A 136 -10.05 -4.39 -5.59
N VAL A 137 -10.23 -3.27 -4.89
CA VAL A 137 -11.26 -3.08 -3.86
C VAL A 137 -12.10 -1.86 -4.22
N ALA A 138 -13.42 -1.99 -4.13
CA ALA A 138 -14.32 -0.84 -4.24
C ALA A 138 -14.12 0.09 -3.03
N LEU A 139 -14.33 1.40 -3.23
CA LEU A 139 -14.15 2.38 -2.12
C LEU A 139 -15.08 2.08 -0.93
N SER A 140 -16.27 1.51 -1.18
CA SER A 140 -17.21 1.07 -0.13
C SER A 140 -16.70 -0.11 0.71
N ASP A 141 -15.75 -0.88 0.18
CA ASP A 141 -15.28 -2.15 0.74
C ASP A 141 -13.85 -2.07 1.29
N VAL A 142 -13.28 -0.86 1.31
CA VAL A 142 -11.94 -0.66 1.87
C VAL A 142 -11.89 -1.01 3.35
N ARG A 143 -10.81 -1.68 3.75
CA ARG A 143 -10.54 -2.13 5.12
C ARG A 143 -9.16 -1.65 5.55
N PRO A 144 -8.90 -1.57 6.87
CA PRO A 144 -7.57 -1.28 7.38
C PRO A 144 -6.50 -2.13 6.69
N GLY A 145 -5.40 -1.48 6.28
CA GLY A 145 -4.33 -2.09 5.49
C GLY A 145 -4.46 -1.94 3.96
N ASP A 146 -5.65 -1.73 3.40
CA ASP A 146 -5.81 -1.53 1.95
C ASP A 146 -5.04 -0.29 1.48
N LEU A 147 -4.46 -0.38 0.28
CA LEU A 147 -3.71 0.71 -0.34
C LEU A 147 -4.64 1.58 -1.19
N MET A 148 -4.59 2.87 -0.96
CA MET A 148 -5.35 3.88 -1.72
C MET A 148 -4.40 4.66 -2.61
N PHE A 149 -4.74 4.80 -3.89
CA PHE A 149 -3.88 5.40 -4.91
C PHE A 149 -4.49 6.67 -5.48
N PHE A 150 -3.61 7.66 -5.79
CA PHE A 150 -4.02 9.00 -6.18
C PHE A 150 -3.13 9.55 -7.30
N GLY A 151 -3.66 10.53 -8.05
CA GLY A 151 -2.92 11.29 -9.05
C GLY A 151 -2.56 10.52 -10.31
N GLY A 152 -1.69 11.11 -11.13
CA GLY A 152 -1.14 10.48 -12.33
C GLY A 152 -2.01 10.56 -13.59
N GLY A 153 -3.19 11.16 -13.54
CA GLY A 153 -4.08 11.29 -14.70
C GLY A 153 -4.33 9.95 -15.39
N ALA A 154 -4.03 9.82 -16.68
CA ALA A 154 -4.14 8.56 -17.44
C ALA A 154 -2.96 7.60 -17.19
N GLY A 155 -1.85 8.08 -16.63
CA GLY A 155 -0.64 7.29 -16.32
C GLY A 155 -0.73 6.49 -15.02
N ALA A 156 0.41 6.06 -14.51
CA ALA A 156 0.52 5.41 -13.20
C ALA A 156 0.16 6.40 -12.09
N PRO A 157 -0.43 5.92 -10.97
CA PRO A 157 -0.64 6.77 -9.80
C PRO A 157 0.69 7.36 -9.29
N THR A 158 0.64 8.61 -8.82
CA THR A 158 1.81 9.31 -8.31
C THR A 158 1.91 9.30 -6.79
N HIS A 159 0.87 8.87 -6.11
CA HIS A 159 0.83 8.79 -4.65
C HIS A 159 0.07 7.58 -4.16
N VAL A 160 0.47 7.07 -2.99
CA VAL A 160 -0.16 5.96 -2.30
C VAL A 160 -0.19 6.23 -0.79
N GLY A 161 -1.25 5.77 -0.13
CA GLY A 161 -1.35 5.68 1.32
C GLY A 161 -2.07 4.41 1.73
N MET A 162 -2.02 4.08 3.01
CA MET A 162 -2.68 2.93 3.61
C MET A 162 -3.95 3.38 4.33
N TYR A 163 -5.09 2.78 4.00
CA TYR A 163 -6.33 3.04 4.72
C TYR A 163 -6.23 2.52 6.15
N ALA A 164 -6.59 3.37 7.11
CA ALA A 164 -6.42 3.10 8.54
C ALA A 164 -7.75 2.92 9.29
N GLY A 165 -8.86 2.75 8.57
CA GLY A 165 -10.18 2.79 9.16
C GLY A 165 -10.66 4.23 9.42
N ASP A 166 -11.92 4.38 9.85
CA ASP A 166 -12.50 5.66 10.30
C ASP A 166 -12.25 6.84 9.35
N ARG A 167 -12.34 6.59 8.03
CA ARG A 167 -12.12 7.57 6.97
C ARG A 167 -10.68 8.11 6.88
N MET A 168 -9.74 7.50 7.62
CA MET A 168 -8.36 7.94 7.76
C MET A 168 -7.41 7.15 6.87
N MET A 169 -6.29 7.77 6.50
CA MET A 169 -5.18 7.18 5.75
C MET A 169 -3.86 7.56 6.41
N ILE A 170 -2.93 6.60 6.44
CA ILE A 170 -1.52 6.86 6.81
C ILE A 170 -0.70 6.94 5.53
N HIS A 171 0.11 7.99 5.40
CA HIS A 171 0.97 8.20 4.25
C HIS A 171 2.24 8.99 4.57
N ALA A 172 3.24 8.92 3.70
CA ALA A 172 4.38 9.84 3.65
C ALA A 172 4.14 10.81 2.48
N PRO A 173 3.75 12.09 2.74
CA PRO A 173 3.19 12.95 1.70
C PRO A 173 4.20 13.56 0.74
N LYS A 174 5.21 14.27 1.24
CA LYS A 174 6.19 15.01 0.42
C LYS A 174 7.43 15.43 1.22
N THR A 175 8.45 15.90 0.51
CA THR A 175 9.66 16.48 1.12
C THR A 175 9.31 17.60 2.10
N GLY A 176 9.93 17.59 3.27
CA GLY A 176 9.68 18.56 4.34
C GLY A 176 8.56 18.17 5.30
N ASP A 177 7.88 17.06 5.03
CA ASP A 177 6.80 16.52 5.86
C ASP A 177 7.22 15.19 6.52
N VAL A 178 6.30 14.59 7.29
CA VAL A 178 6.51 13.33 8.00
C VAL A 178 5.40 12.34 7.67
N VAL A 179 5.61 11.06 7.99
CA VAL A 179 4.55 10.06 8.00
C VAL A 179 3.44 10.52 8.95
N LYS A 180 2.23 10.59 8.46
CA LYS A 180 1.08 11.10 9.23
C LYS A 180 -0.24 10.42 8.86
N LYS A 181 -1.20 10.54 9.76
CA LYS A 181 -2.58 10.10 9.58
C LYS A 181 -3.45 11.29 9.19
N VAL A 182 -4.23 11.17 8.13
CA VAL A 182 -5.09 12.25 7.60
C VAL A 182 -6.46 11.72 7.26
N ASN A 183 -7.50 12.57 7.35
CA ASN A 183 -8.82 12.22 6.84
C ASN A 183 -8.78 12.23 5.31
N VAL A 184 -8.93 11.06 4.69
CA VAL A 184 -8.85 10.90 3.25
C VAL A 184 -10.21 10.99 2.58
N LEU A 185 -11.25 10.39 3.18
CA LEU A 185 -12.56 10.29 2.52
C LEU A 185 -13.36 11.60 2.52
N ASP A 186 -13.09 12.51 3.47
CA ASP A 186 -13.71 13.83 3.49
C ASP A 186 -12.84 14.90 2.79
N SER A 187 -11.64 14.54 2.39
CA SER A 187 -10.74 15.45 1.69
C SER A 187 -11.08 15.55 0.21
N ARG A 188 -11.56 16.71 -0.22
CA ARG A 188 -11.80 17.00 -1.63
C ARG A 188 -10.53 16.79 -2.46
N HIS A 189 -9.37 17.18 -1.94
CA HIS A 189 -8.07 17.03 -2.61
C HIS A 189 -7.79 15.57 -2.97
N TYR A 190 -7.91 14.64 -2.00
CA TYR A 190 -7.67 13.22 -2.27
C TYR A 190 -8.76 12.61 -3.14
N MET A 191 -10.03 12.92 -2.87
CA MET A 191 -11.14 12.27 -3.58
C MET A 191 -11.25 12.68 -5.05
N THR A 192 -10.85 13.90 -5.43
CA THR A 192 -10.80 14.32 -6.84
C THR A 192 -9.68 13.65 -7.63
N THR A 193 -8.64 13.15 -6.95
CA THR A 193 -7.48 12.48 -7.57
C THR A 193 -7.44 10.99 -7.32
N PHE A 194 -8.47 10.43 -6.66
CA PHE A 194 -8.54 8.99 -6.34
C PHE A 194 -8.57 8.11 -7.59
N ARG A 195 -7.72 7.09 -7.61
CA ARG A 195 -7.51 6.18 -8.75
C ARG A 195 -7.99 4.75 -8.47
N GLY A 196 -8.26 4.44 -7.23
CA GLY A 196 -8.70 3.12 -6.81
C GLY A 196 -7.96 2.63 -5.56
N ALA A 197 -8.45 1.51 -5.03
CA ALA A 197 -7.83 0.83 -3.90
C ALA A 197 -7.42 -0.60 -4.28
N VAL A 198 -6.39 -1.11 -3.60
CA VAL A 198 -5.86 -2.46 -3.78
C VAL A 198 -5.63 -3.09 -2.42
N ARG A 199 -6.00 -4.35 -2.27
CA ARG A 199 -5.68 -5.20 -1.11
C ARG A 199 -4.54 -6.12 -1.48
N PRO A 200 -3.32 -5.90 -0.96
CA PRO A 200 -2.22 -6.84 -1.08
C PRO A 200 -2.47 -8.07 -0.18
N GLY A 201 -2.19 -9.28 -0.64
CA GLY A 201 -2.20 -10.49 0.18
C GLY A 201 -3.56 -11.12 0.40
#